data_7708e8f25e8d7718187076a1e4e14172
#
_entry.id   7708e8f25e8d7718187076a1e4e14172
#
_cell.length_a   1.000
_cell.length_b   1.000
_cell.length_c   1.000
_cell.angle_alpha   90.00
_cell.angle_beta   90.00
_cell.angle_gamma   90.00
#
_symmetry.space_group_name_H-M   'P 1'
#
loop_
_entity.id
_entity.type
_entity.pdbx_description
1 polymer ?
#
loop_
_entity_poly.entity_id
_entity_poly.type
_entity_poly.pdbx_seq_one_letter_code
_entity_poly.pdbx_strand_id
1 'polypeptide(L)'
;MTESGVIDKTTMVFGQMNEPPGARMRVGLTGLTMAEYFRDKGGKDVLLFIDNIFRFTQAGSEVSALLGRMPSAVGYQPTLQTEMGALQERITSTKDGSITSVQAVYVPADDLTDPAPATTFAHLDATTVLSRSIVELGIYPAVDPLESTSRILDPRICLLYTSPSPRDMRRSR
;
A
#
# COMPACT_ATOMS: atom_id res chain seq x y z
N MET A 1 17.14 -8.91 -10.03
CA MET A 1 17.79 -8.41 -8.80
C MET A 1 19.27 -8.79 -8.75
N THR A 2 19.62 -10.03 -9.02
CA THR A 2 21.04 -10.47 -9.03
C THR A 2 21.84 -9.76 -10.14
N GLU A 3 21.31 -9.69 -11.35
CA GLU A 3 21.95 -9.01 -12.49
C GLU A 3 22.10 -7.51 -12.30
N SER A 4 21.21 -6.88 -11.54
CA SER A 4 21.26 -5.44 -11.22
C SER A 4 22.11 -5.11 -9.98
N GLY A 5 22.65 -6.10 -9.28
CA GLY A 5 23.50 -5.93 -8.10
C GLY A 5 22.77 -5.36 -6.87
N VAL A 6 21.43 -5.38 -6.85
CA VAL A 6 20.63 -4.83 -5.73
C VAL A 6 20.40 -5.85 -4.61
N ILE A 7 20.67 -7.13 -4.88
CA ILE A 7 20.33 -8.22 -3.94
C ILE A 7 21.10 -8.10 -2.63
N ASP A 8 22.34 -7.62 -2.67
CA ASP A 8 23.19 -7.45 -1.48
C ASP A 8 22.67 -6.36 -0.52
N LYS A 9 21.78 -5.50 -1.01
CA LYS A 9 21.12 -4.42 -0.24
C LYS A 9 19.66 -4.71 0.03
N THR A 10 19.20 -5.93 -0.24
CA THR A 10 17.79 -6.31 -0.14
C THR A 10 17.62 -7.42 0.89
N THR A 11 16.72 -7.20 1.84
CA THR A 11 16.26 -8.23 2.77
C THR A 11 14.93 -8.77 2.27
N MET A 12 14.84 -10.07 2.04
CA MET A 12 13.63 -10.72 1.56
C MET A 12 12.95 -11.48 2.69
N VAL A 13 11.64 -11.27 2.86
CA VAL A 13 10.81 -11.98 3.82
C VAL A 13 9.68 -12.65 3.08
N PHE A 14 9.60 -13.97 3.17
CA PHE A 14 8.64 -14.77 2.40
C PHE A 14 7.53 -15.32 3.30
N GLY A 15 6.31 -15.25 2.81
CA GLY A 15 5.15 -15.95 3.34
C GLY A 15 4.47 -16.73 2.22
N GLN A 16 4.58 -18.04 2.25
CA GLN A 16 3.99 -18.89 1.22
C GLN A 16 2.49 -19.09 1.46
N MET A 17 1.74 -19.33 0.37
CA MET A 17 0.29 -19.50 0.43
C MET A 17 -0.15 -20.78 1.15
N ASN A 18 0.71 -21.79 1.19
CA ASN A 18 0.48 -23.06 1.89
C ASN A 18 0.80 -23.01 3.40
N GLU A 19 1.36 -21.90 3.86
CA GLU A 19 1.61 -21.73 5.30
C GLU A 19 0.29 -21.54 6.08
N PRO A 20 0.26 -21.91 7.37
CA PRO A 20 -0.90 -21.63 8.22
C PRO A 20 -1.25 -20.14 8.27
N PRO A 21 -2.53 -19.79 8.40
CA PRO A 21 -2.96 -18.39 8.34
C PRO A 21 -2.32 -17.51 9.41
N GLY A 22 -2.03 -18.03 10.59
CA GLY A 22 -1.30 -17.31 11.62
C GLY A 22 0.13 -16.93 11.22
N ALA A 23 0.84 -17.81 10.50
CA ALA A 23 2.17 -17.52 9.96
C ALA A 23 2.09 -16.46 8.86
N ARG A 24 1.16 -16.60 7.92
CA ARG A 24 0.94 -15.63 6.83
C ARG A 24 0.59 -14.24 7.34
N MET A 25 -0.20 -14.13 8.40
CA MET A 25 -0.51 -12.86 9.05
C MET A 25 0.73 -12.21 9.69
N ARG A 26 1.68 -13.02 10.21
CA ARG A 26 2.88 -12.54 10.89
C ARG A 26 4.00 -12.10 9.96
N VAL A 27 4.03 -12.59 8.73
CA VAL A 27 5.08 -12.26 7.75
C VAL A 27 5.20 -10.76 7.50
N GLY A 28 4.07 -10.07 7.29
CA GLY A 28 4.05 -8.61 7.10
C GLY A 28 4.63 -7.85 8.30
N LEU A 29 4.25 -8.26 9.50
CA LEU A 29 4.76 -7.67 10.75
C LEU A 29 6.25 -7.93 10.94
N THR A 30 6.74 -9.11 10.54
CA THR A 30 8.16 -9.47 10.61
C THR A 30 8.98 -8.60 9.67
N GLY A 31 8.54 -8.46 8.40
CA GLY A 31 9.20 -7.59 7.42
C GLY A 31 9.23 -6.13 7.87
N LEU A 32 8.13 -5.66 8.43
CA LEU A 32 8.04 -4.29 8.96
C LEU A 32 8.98 -4.07 10.16
N THR A 33 9.09 -5.04 11.07
CA THR A 33 10.02 -4.96 12.21
C THR A 33 11.49 -4.90 11.74
N MET A 34 11.84 -5.62 10.67
CA MET A 34 13.16 -5.51 10.06
C MET A 34 13.39 -4.13 9.43
N ALA A 35 12.39 -3.59 8.75
CA ALA A 35 12.45 -2.24 8.19
C ALA A 35 12.64 -1.17 9.28
N GLU A 36 11.91 -1.28 10.38
CA GLU A 36 12.09 -0.41 11.56
C GLU A 36 13.49 -0.51 12.16
N TYR A 37 14.03 -1.72 12.24
CA TYR A 37 15.41 -1.89 12.73
C TYR A 37 16.43 -1.16 11.85
N PHE A 38 16.32 -1.27 10.54
CA PHE A 38 17.21 -0.55 9.62
C PHE A 38 17.04 0.97 9.70
N ARG A 39 15.82 1.45 9.87
CA ARG A 39 15.53 2.87 10.07
C ARG A 39 16.11 3.38 11.39
N ASP A 40 15.78 2.74 12.51
CA ASP A 40 16.02 3.28 13.84
C ASP A 40 17.45 3.00 14.34
N LYS A 41 17.99 1.83 14.04
CA LYS A 41 19.37 1.44 14.44
C LYS A 41 20.39 1.69 13.35
N GLY A 42 20.00 1.56 12.09
CA GLY A 42 20.86 1.76 10.96
C GLY A 42 20.93 3.21 10.47
N GLY A 43 20.02 4.07 10.93
CA GLY A 43 19.88 5.46 10.47
C GLY A 43 19.70 5.56 8.95
N LYS A 44 18.90 4.64 8.37
CA LYS A 44 18.76 4.51 6.92
C LYS A 44 17.34 4.83 6.46
N ASP A 45 17.25 5.33 5.24
CA ASP A 45 16.00 5.36 4.51
C ASP A 45 15.73 3.99 3.89
N VAL A 46 14.58 3.42 4.23
CA VAL A 46 14.20 2.06 3.85
C VAL A 46 13.07 2.12 2.83
N LEU A 47 13.24 1.40 1.73
CA LEU A 47 12.17 1.17 0.76
C LEU A 47 11.55 -0.20 1.01
N LEU A 48 10.29 -0.22 1.43
CA LEU A 48 9.55 -1.42 1.79
C LEU A 48 8.57 -1.79 0.67
N PHE A 49 8.78 -2.94 0.05
CA PHE A 49 7.85 -3.51 -0.93
C PHE A 49 6.97 -4.57 -0.26
N ILE A 50 5.65 -4.47 -0.41
CA ILE A 50 4.68 -5.45 0.07
C ILE A 50 3.89 -6.00 -1.11
N ASP A 51 4.13 -7.24 -1.45
CA ASP A 51 3.38 -7.96 -2.49
C ASP A 51 2.76 -9.24 -1.91
N ASN A 52 1.50 -9.23 -1.56
CA ASN A 52 0.56 -8.10 -1.64
C ASN A 52 -0.14 -7.97 -0.30
N ILE A 53 -0.50 -6.73 0.08
CA ILE A 53 -1.09 -6.43 1.40
C ILE A 53 -2.45 -7.11 1.62
N PHE A 54 -3.20 -7.42 0.56
CA PHE A 54 -4.46 -8.16 0.67
C PHE A 54 -4.29 -9.54 1.33
N ARG A 55 -3.12 -10.17 1.18
CA ARG A 55 -2.82 -11.46 1.82
C ARG A 55 -2.78 -11.38 3.34
N PHE A 56 -2.35 -10.25 3.88
CA PHE A 56 -2.43 -9.97 5.31
C PHE A 56 -3.90 -9.94 5.79
N THR A 57 -4.76 -9.24 5.07
CA THR A 57 -6.21 -9.19 5.36
C THR A 57 -6.86 -10.57 5.25
N GLN A 58 -6.56 -11.31 4.20
CA GLN A 58 -7.07 -12.67 3.99
C GLN A 58 -6.68 -13.61 5.13
N ALA A 59 -5.41 -13.60 5.52
CA ALA A 59 -4.92 -14.39 6.65
C ALA A 59 -5.60 -14.00 7.97
N GLY A 60 -5.83 -12.71 8.19
CA GLY A 60 -6.57 -12.21 9.34
C GLY A 60 -8.02 -12.70 9.39
N SER A 61 -8.73 -12.75 8.25
CA SER A 61 -10.08 -13.28 8.18
C SER A 61 -10.14 -14.79 8.46
N GLU A 62 -9.19 -15.54 7.96
CA GLU A 62 -9.07 -16.97 8.23
C GLU A 62 -8.81 -17.26 9.72
N VAL A 63 -7.91 -16.50 10.35
CA VAL A 63 -7.64 -16.60 11.79
C VAL A 63 -8.89 -16.25 12.60
N SER A 64 -9.60 -15.19 12.22
CA SER A 64 -10.84 -14.78 12.88
C SER A 64 -11.92 -15.86 12.80
N ALA A 65 -12.06 -16.50 11.65
CA ALA A 65 -12.99 -17.62 11.45
C ALA A 65 -12.61 -18.85 12.31
N LEU A 66 -11.32 -19.20 12.38
CA LEU A 66 -10.83 -20.28 13.25
C LEU A 66 -11.10 -20.01 14.73
N LEU A 67 -11.09 -18.75 15.15
CA LEU A 67 -11.42 -18.33 16.51
C LEU A 67 -12.92 -18.24 16.79
N GLY A 68 -13.77 -18.56 15.81
CA GLY A 68 -15.23 -18.53 15.94
C GLY A 68 -15.79 -17.11 16.08
N ARG A 69 -15.08 -16.07 15.65
CA ARG A 69 -15.57 -14.71 15.70
C ARG A 69 -16.62 -14.49 14.62
N MET A 70 -17.69 -13.74 14.97
CA MET A 70 -18.71 -13.39 14.01
C MET A 70 -18.13 -12.48 12.91
N PRO A 71 -18.26 -12.84 11.63
CA PRO A 71 -17.74 -12.01 10.55
C PRO A 71 -18.49 -10.68 10.43
N SER A 72 -17.78 -9.66 10.00
CA SER A 72 -18.37 -8.37 9.61
C SER A 72 -18.85 -8.38 8.17
N ALA A 73 -19.08 -7.20 7.58
CA ALA A 73 -19.51 -7.07 6.19
C ALA A 73 -18.60 -7.84 5.24
N VAL A 74 -19.19 -8.50 4.25
CA VAL A 74 -18.50 -9.28 3.18
C VAL A 74 -17.65 -10.44 3.72
N GLY A 75 -17.83 -10.84 4.99
CA GLY A 75 -17.11 -11.97 5.58
C GLY A 75 -15.72 -11.64 6.15
N TYR A 76 -15.34 -10.38 6.21
CA TYR A 76 -14.09 -9.97 6.84
C TYR A 76 -14.15 -10.00 8.37
N GLN A 77 -12.98 -10.03 9.01
CA GLN A 77 -12.86 -9.93 10.45
C GLN A 77 -13.35 -8.57 10.97
N PRO A 78 -14.01 -8.53 12.16
CA PRO A 78 -14.44 -7.27 12.75
C PRO A 78 -13.28 -6.35 13.15
N THR A 79 -12.09 -6.89 13.28
CA THR A 79 -10.84 -6.19 13.64
C THR A 79 -10.03 -5.71 12.43
N LEU A 80 -10.56 -5.83 11.20
CA LEU A 80 -9.86 -5.49 9.97
C LEU A 80 -9.21 -4.10 10.02
N GLN A 81 -9.99 -3.09 10.36
CA GLN A 81 -9.53 -1.70 10.39
C GLN A 81 -8.43 -1.49 11.43
N THR A 82 -8.58 -2.08 12.60
CA THR A 82 -7.59 -1.98 13.69
C THR A 82 -6.28 -2.69 13.32
N GLU A 83 -6.37 -3.88 12.75
CA GLU A 83 -5.19 -4.67 12.34
C GLU A 83 -4.42 -3.99 11.21
N MET A 84 -5.15 -3.49 10.20
CA MET A 84 -4.57 -2.76 9.09
C MET A 84 -3.94 -1.45 9.56
N GLY A 85 -4.62 -0.68 10.40
CA GLY A 85 -4.11 0.55 10.98
C GLY A 85 -2.85 0.32 11.79
N ALA A 86 -2.83 -0.70 12.65
CA ALA A 86 -1.66 -1.05 13.46
C ALA A 86 -0.42 -1.41 12.62
N LEU A 87 -0.61 -1.96 11.42
CA LEU A 87 0.49 -2.22 10.50
C LEU A 87 0.91 -0.94 9.78
N GLN A 88 -0.05 -0.21 9.20
CA GLN A 88 0.22 0.94 8.33
C GLN A 88 0.82 2.13 9.09
N GLU A 89 0.38 2.40 10.31
CA GLU A 89 0.89 3.52 11.13
C GLU A 89 2.36 3.36 11.53
N ARG A 90 2.90 2.15 11.50
CA ARG A 90 4.33 1.90 11.75
C ARG A 90 5.22 2.29 10.57
N ILE A 91 4.63 2.42 9.37
CA ILE A 91 5.31 2.88 8.15
C ILE A 91 5.38 4.41 8.20
N THR A 92 6.43 4.93 8.81
CA THR A 92 6.57 6.35 9.06
C THR A 92 8.03 6.79 9.06
N SER A 93 8.23 8.09 8.92
CA SER A 93 9.54 8.73 9.08
C SER A 93 9.78 9.09 10.54
N THR A 94 11.01 8.90 10.99
CA THR A 94 11.50 9.32 12.31
C THR A 94 12.61 10.36 12.15
N LYS A 95 13.24 10.76 13.24
CA LYS A 95 14.40 11.66 13.18
C LYS A 95 15.64 11.00 12.62
N ASP A 96 15.72 9.67 12.71
CA ASP A 96 16.90 8.88 12.36
C ASP A 96 16.84 8.32 10.94
N GLY A 97 15.64 8.21 10.34
CA GLY A 97 15.45 7.70 9.00
C GLY A 97 13.98 7.61 8.60
N SER A 98 13.71 7.10 7.41
CA SER A 98 12.35 6.97 6.88
C SER A 98 12.04 5.56 6.39
N ILE A 99 10.75 5.21 6.36
CA ILE A 99 10.25 4.05 5.64
C ILE A 99 9.27 4.56 4.58
N THR A 100 9.63 4.33 3.31
CA THR A 100 8.73 4.55 2.17
C THR A 100 8.21 3.20 1.71
N SER A 101 6.91 3.04 1.55
CA SER A 101 6.33 1.78 1.11
C SER A 101 5.74 1.85 -0.28
N VAL A 102 5.91 0.76 -1.03
CA VAL A 102 5.20 0.47 -2.26
C VAL A 102 4.43 -0.82 -2.06
N GLN A 103 3.10 -0.73 -2.12
CA GLN A 103 2.22 -1.83 -1.75
C GLN A 103 1.38 -2.23 -2.95
N ALA A 104 1.44 -3.50 -3.34
CA ALA A 104 0.47 -4.07 -4.25
C ALA A 104 -0.82 -4.37 -3.49
N VAL A 105 -1.95 -3.88 -4.01
CA VAL A 105 -3.27 -4.11 -3.42
C VAL A 105 -4.12 -4.87 -4.43
N TYR A 106 -4.52 -6.09 -4.07
CA TYR A 106 -5.50 -6.83 -4.84
C TYR A 106 -6.90 -6.33 -4.54
N VAL A 107 -7.65 -6.03 -5.58
CA VAL A 107 -9.04 -5.54 -5.48
C VAL A 107 -9.98 -6.66 -5.96
N PRO A 108 -10.71 -7.31 -5.05
CA PRO A 108 -11.66 -8.36 -5.41
C PRO A 108 -12.73 -7.84 -6.37
N ALA A 109 -12.96 -8.57 -7.47
CA ALA A 109 -13.98 -8.25 -8.48
C ALA A 109 -13.89 -6.82 -9.06
N ASP A 110 -12.71 -6.20 -9.02
CA ASP A 110 -12.48 -4.81 -9.43
C ASP A 110 -13.35 -3.79 -8.65
N ASP A 111 -13.83 -4.16 -7.44
CA ASP A 111 -14.64 -3.33 -6.57
C ASP A 111 -13.78 -2.57 -5.55
N LEU A 112 -13.49 -1.31 -5.83
CA LEU A 112 -12.73 -0.42 -4.95
C LEU A 112 -13.45 -0.11 -3.63
N THR A 113 -14.75 -0.40 -3.54
CA THR A 113 -15.56 -0.18 -2.32
C THR A 113 -15.52 -1.37 -1.37
N ASP A 114 -14.92 -2.50 -1.77
CA ASP A 114 -14.70 -3.65 -0.89
C ASP A 114 -13.94 -3.21 0.38
N PRO A 115 -14.36 -3.68 1.58
CA PRO A 115 -13.77 -3.24 2.85
C PRO A 115 -12.24 -3.39 2.95
N ALA A 116 -11.65 -4.40 2.30
CA ALA A 116 -10.20 -4.62 2.38
C ALA A 116 -9.39 -3.56 1.63
N PRO A 117 -9.59 -3.31 0.32
CA PRO A 117 -8.92 -2.23 -0.38
C PRO A 117 -9.30 -0.85 0.19
N ALA A 118 -10.57 -0.61 0.50
CA ALA A 118 -11.02 0.67 1.05
C ALA A 118 -10.30 1.03 2.36
N THR A 119 -10.16 0.07 3.28
CA THR A 119 -9.42 0.27 4.53
C THR A 119 -7.93 0.52 4.26
N THR A 120 -7.34 -0.17 3.29
CA THR A 120 -5.93 0.02 2.94
C THR A 120 -5.70 1.40 2.34
N PHE A 121 -6.53 1.83 1.39
CA PHE A 121 -6.41 3.13 0.71
C PHE A 121 -6.51 4.31 1.66
N ALA A 122 -7.27 4.19 2.74
CA ALA A 122 -7.38 5.24 3.75
C ALA A 122 -6.04 5.59 4.43
N HIS A 123 -5.07 4.69 4.42
CA HIS A 123 -3.75 4.88 5.01
C HIS A 123 -2.66 5.27 3.99
N LEU A 124 -2.96 5.26 2.70
CA LEU A 124 -1.97 5.54 1.65
C LEU A 124 -1.95 7.02 1.27
N ASP A 125 -0.75 7.55 1.04
CA ASP A 125 -0.55 8.93 0.57
C ASP A 125 -0.81 9.08 -0.94
N ALA A 126 -0.65 8.01 -1.69
CA ALA A 126 -0.92 7.98 -3.13
C ALA A 126 -1.44 6.60 -3.54
N THR A 127 -2.38 6.59 -4.46
CA THR A 127 -2.92 5.38 -5.07
C THR A 127 -2.81 5.45 -6.57
N THR A 128 -2.35 4.36 -7.19
CA THR A 128 -2.33 4.20 -8.65
C THR A 128 -3.26 3.06 -9.00
N VAL A 129 -4.37 3.37 -9.65
CA VAL A 129 -5.39 2.39 -10.04
C VAL A 129 -5.14 1.96 -11.49
N LEU A 130 -5.06 0.64 -11.69
CA LEU A 130 -4.95 0.04 -13.02
C LEU A 130 -6.34 -0.39 -13.48
N SER A 131 -6.70 -0.01 -14.71
CA SER A 131 -8.02 -0.26 -15.28
C SER A 131 -7.97 -1.24 -16.46
N ARG A 132 -8.84 -2.26 -16.43
CA ARG A 132 -8.97 -3.22 -17.53
C ARG A 132 -9.50 -2.58 -18.81
N SER A 133 -10.43 -1.63 -18.69
CA SER A 133 -10.98 -0.91 -19.84
C SER A 133 -9.92 -0.13 -20.62
N ILE A 134 -8.90 0.40 -19.91
CA ILE A 134 -7.77 1.09 -20.55
C ILE A 134 -6.84 0.09 -21.24
N VAL A 135 -6.65 -1.10 -20.66
CA VAL A 135 -5.90 -2.22 -21.32
C VAL A 135 -6.58 -2.63 -22.63
N GLU A 136 -7.91 -2.73 -22.64
CA GLU A 136 -8.70 -3.08 -23.83
C GLU A 136 -8.53 -2.07 -24.97
N LEU A 137 -8.24 -0.81 -24.63
CA LEU A 137 -7.90 0.23 -25.61
C LEU A 137 -6.44 0.17 -26.08
N GLY A 138 -5.64 -0.77 -25.56
CA GLY A 138 -4.23 -0.90 -25.92
C GLY A 138 -3.31 0.17 -25.33
N ILE A 139 -3.76 0.90 -24.31
CA ILE A 139 -3.00 1.98 -23.66
C ILE A 139 -2.21 1.42 -22.48
N TYR A 140 -0.90 1.64 -22.51
CA TYR A 140 0.03 1.20 -21.46
C TYR A 140 0.95 2.36 -21.04
N PRO A 141 1.23 2.52 -19.71
CA PRO A 141 0.60 1.81 -18.59
C PRO A 141 -0.89 2.12 -18.47
N ALA A 142 -1.68 1.11 -18.10
CA ALA A 142 -3.14 1.20 -18.05
C ALA A 142 -3.62 1.87 -16.75
N VAL A 143 -3.07 3.01 -16.43
CA VAL A 143 -3.40 3.80 -15.23
C VAL A 143 -4.65 4.62 -15.48
N ASP A 144 -5.62 4.51 -14.57
CA ASP A 144 -6.78 5.38 -14.56
C ASP A 144 -6.44 6.68 -13.82
N PRO A 145 -6.37 7.83 -14.51
CA PRO A 145 -5.99 9.09 -13.88
C PRO A 145 -7.12 9.69 -13.02
N LEU A 146 -8.36 9.26 -13.22
CA LEU A 146 -9.52 9.79 -12.48
C LEU A 146 -9.71 9.08 -11.15
N GLU A 147 -9.43 7.77 -11.12
CA GLU A 147 -9.51 6.95 -9.91
C GLU A 147 -8.20 6.98 -9.09
N SER A 148 -7.10 7.41 -9.71
CA SER A 148 -5.80 7.53 -9.03
C SER A 148 -5.70 8.84 -8.27
N THR A 149 -5.14 8.79 -7.06
CA THR A 149 -5.02 9.96 -6.19
C THR A 149 -3.61 10.11 -5.63
N SER A 150 -3.23 11.35 -5.28
CA SER A 150 -1.97 11.61 -4.59
C SER A 150 -2.08 12.88 -3.73
N ARG A 151 -1.63 12.79 -2.49
CA ARG A 151 -1.55 13.96 -1.58
C ARG A 151 -0.62 15.05 -2.10
N ILE A 152 0.38 14.70 -2.90
CA ILE A 152 1.27 15.68 -3.53
C ILE A 152 0.50 16.63 -4.45
N LEU A 153 -0.63 16.19 -5.01
CA LEU A 153 -1.48 17.02 -5.87
C LEU A 153 -2.35 18.02 -5.10
N ASP A 154 -2.33 17.99 -3.76
CA ASP A 154 -3.05 19.00 -2.96
C ASP A 154 -2.47 20.39 -3.22
N PRO A 155 -3.30 21.41 -3.52
CA PRO A 155 -2.85 22.78 -3.79
C PRO A 155 -1.98 23.39 -2.68
N ARG A 156 -2.14 22.92 -1.44
CA ARG A 156 -1.33 23.37 -0.30
C ARG A 156 0.09 22.80 -0.31
N ILE A 157 0.33 21.73 -1.07
CA ILE A 157 1.61 21.04 -1.16
C ILE A 157 2.25 21.29 -2.52
N CYS A 158 1.46 21.24 -3.59
CA CYS A 158 1.93 21.37 -4.95
C CYS A 158 1.70 22.80 -5.49
N LEU A 159 2.75 23.59 -5.53
CA LEU A 159 2.74 24.95 -6.11
C LEU A 159 2.34 24.99 -7.59
N LEU A 160 2.41 23.85 -8.28
CA LEU A 160 2.00 23.76 -9.69
C LEU A 160 0.51 24.07 -9.89
N TYR A 161 -0.33 23.71 -8.91
CA TYR A 161 -1.77 24.02 -8.94
C TYR A 161 -2.11 25.45 -8.49
N THR A 162 -1.19 26.09 -7.79
CA THR A 162 -1.35 27.47 -7.32
C THR A 162 -0.70 28.50 -8.26
N SER A 163 0.16 28.05 -9.17
CA SER A 163 0.76 28.90 -10.22
C SER A 163 -0.19 29.00 -11.41
N PRO A 164 -0.52 30.21 -11.87
CA PRO A 164 -1.30 30.37 -13.09
C PRO A 164 -0.56 29.73 -14.26
N SER A 165 -1.27 28.88 -15.01
CA SER A 165 -0.74 28.24 -16.20
C SER A 165 -0.29 29.30 -17.20
N PRO A 166 0.76 29.07 -18.00
CA PRO A 166 1.14 29.96 -19.10
C PRO A 166 -0.02 30.27 -20.07
N ARG A 167 -1.03 29.41 -20.14
CA ARG A 167 -2.27 29.67 -20.91
C ARG A 167 -3.19 30.65 -20.21
N ASP A 168 -3.26 30.63 -18.89
CA ASP A 168 -4.12 31.52 -18.10
C ASP A 168 -3.53 32.93 -18.07
N MET A 169 -2.20 33.07 -18.07
CA MET A 169 -1.52 34.36 -18.16
C MET A 169 -1.72 35.08 -19.51
N ARG A 170 -2.05 34.36 -20.59
CA ARG A 170 -2.36 34.96 -21.89
C ARG A 170 -3.76 35.49 -22.01
N ARG A 171 -4.69 35.13 -21.12
CA ARG A 171 -6.09 35.60 -21.13
C ARG A 171 -6.32 36.91 -20.34
N SER A 172 -5.34 37.36 -19.60
CA SER A 172 -5.44 38.61 -18.79
C SER A 172 -4.84 39.85 -19.48
N ARG A 173 -4.70 39.84 -20.82
CA ARG A 173 -4.32 41.01 -21.64
C ARG A 173 -5.40 41.38 -22.61
#